data_66282875204bae3af7fca0413843a644
#
_entry.id   66282875204bae3af7fca0413843a644
#
_cell.length_a   1.000
_cell.length_b   1.000
_cell.length_c   1.000
_cell.angle_alpha   90.00
_cell.angle_beta   90.00
_cell.angle_gamma   90.00
#
_symmetry.space_group_name_H-M   'P 1'
#
loop_
_entity.id
_entity.type
_entity.pdbx_description
1 polymer ?
#
loop_
_entity_poly.entity_id
_entity_poly.type
_entity_poly.pdbx_seq_one_letter_code
_entity_poly.pdbx_strand_id
1 'polypeptide(L)'
;MMDQLKKLRIVILAIGVLLILVIVRYANPTIFKQKVKSAIEATQNNSNIITQDQLNQLTTPYLVIDLGSLTRHNSPLFQHAVQIPFEQLLDKANRKILQDEPGLLILFSEDLATASKAWVILNQMGYKKLRILTPEANPELLKYKFQPDTTARLEQDSM
;
A
#
# COMPACT_ATOMS: atom_id res chain seq x y z
N MET A 1 -43.74 37.95 -8.48
CA MET A 1 -42.37 38.33 -8.85
C MET A 1 -41.36 37.95 -7.75
N MET A 2 -41.65 38.14 -6.45
CA MET A 2 -40.74 37.79 -5.33
C MET A 2 -40.47 36.29 -5.17
N ASP A 3 -41.38 35.40 -5.51
CA ASP A 3 -41.17 33.94 -5.40
C ASP A 3 -40.20 33.39 -6.46
N GLN A 4 -40.17 33.97 -7.62
CA GLN A 4 -39.19 33.60 -8.66
C GLN A 4 -37.77 33.99 -8.24
N LEU A 5 -37.62 35.16 -7.60
CA LEU A 5 -36.32 35.59 -7.09
C LEU A 5 -35.78 34.73 -5.94
N LYS A 6 -36.71 34.25 -5.06
CA LYS A 6 -36.32 33.31 -3.99
C LYS A 6 -35.87 31.95 -4.55
N LYS A 7 -36.58 31.41 -5.56
CA LYS A 7 -36.20 30.18 -6.22
C LYS A 7 -34.84 30.31 -6.92
N LEU A 8 -34.60 31.45 -7.60
CA LEU A 8 -33.32 31.69 -8.24
C LEU A 8 -32.16 31.77 -7.25
N ARG A 9 -32.35 32.40 -6.07
CA ARG A 9 -31.33 32.41 -5.00
C ARG A 9 -31.00 31.04 -4.49
N ILE A 10 -31.98 30.15 -4.31
CA ILE A 10 -31.79 28.77 -3.86
C ILE A 10 -30.97 28.00 -4.91
N VAL A 11 -31.26 28.16 -6.19
CA VAL A 11 -30.52 27.51 -7.27
C VAL A 11 -29.06 27.98 -7.33
N ILE A 12 -28.84 29.28 -7.21
CA ILE A 12 -27.49 29.86 -7.18
C ILE A 12 -26.70 29.32 -5.97
N LEU A 13 -27.33 29.21 -4.80
CA LEU A 13 -26.71 28.70 -3.60
C LEU A 13 -26.36 27.22 -3.77
N ALA A 14 -27.25 26.42 -4.34
CA ALA A 14 -26.99 25.00 -4.63
C ALA A 14 -25.81 24.81 -5.60
N ILE A 15 -25.73 25.63 -6.66
CA ILE A 15 -24.61 25.63 -7.61
C ILE A 15 -23.31 26.03 -6.90
N GLY A 16 -23.37 27.05 -6.02
CA GLY A 16 -22.20 27.47 -5.23
C GLY A 16 -21.66 26.36 -4.33
N VAL A 17 -22.55 25.64 -3.64
CA VAL A 17 -22.16 24.48 -2.82
C VAL A 17 -21.55 23.37 -3.66
N LEU A 18 -22.12 23.06 -4.82
CA LEU A 18 -21.57 22.08 -5.76
C LEU A 18 -20.17 22.48 -6.25
N LEU A 19 -19.97 23.73 -6.61
CA LEU A 19 -18.66 24.23 -7.02
C LEU A 19 -17.62 24.13 -5.89
N ILE A 20 -18.00 24.46 -4.66
CA ILE A 20 -17.13 24.31 -3.48
C ILE A 20 -16.74 22.85 -3.30
N LEU A 21 -17.69 21.91 -3.40
CA LEU A 21 -17.41 20.46 -3.29
C LEU A 21 -16.46 19.97 -4.39
N VAL A 22 -16.61 20.45 -5.61
CA VAL A 22 -15.69 20.14 -6.73
C VAL A 22 -14.30 20.69 -6.45
N ILE A 23 -14.18 21.93 -5.97
CA ILE A 23 -12.90 22.55 -5.63
C ILE A 23 -12.23 21.81 -4.48
N VAL A 24 -12.98 21.46 -3.41
CA VAL A 24 -12.45 20.68 -2.28
C VAL A 24 -11.98 19.30 -2.73
N ARG A 25 -12.72 18.64 -3.62
CA ARG A 25 -12.32 17.36 -4.20
C ARG A 25 -11.06 17.49 -5.06
N TYR A 26 -10.91 18.58 -5.80
CA TYR A 26 -9.73 18.82 -6.64
C TYR A 26 -8.51 19.23 -5.80
N ALA A 27 -8.71 20.00 -4.74
CA ALA A 27 -7.67 20.45 -3.82
C ALA A 27 -7.19 19.35 -2.85
N ASN A 28 -8.02 18.33 -2.57
CA ASN A 28 -7.60 17.17 -1.81
C ASN A 28 -7.06 16.10 -2.77
N PRO A 29 -5.73 16.01 -2.94
CA PRO A 29 -5.16 14.91 -3.70
C PRO A 29 -5.58 13.62 -3.01
N THR A 30 -6.23 12.75 -3.75
CA THR A 30 -6.62 11.42 -3.29
C THR A 30 -5.42 10.78 -2.59
N ILE A 31 -5.63 10.18 -1.43
CA ILE A 31 -4.60 9.49 -0.65
C ILE A 31 -3.86 8.47 -1.54
N PHE A 32 -4.55 7.95 -2.55
CA PHE A 32 -4.01 6.99 -3.51
C PHE A 32 -3.56 7.71 -4.80
N LYS A 33 -2.24 7.76 -5.00
CA LYS A 33 -1.60 8.46 -6.13
C LYS A 33 -1.24 7.54 -7.29
N GLN A 34 -1.16 6.23 -7.05
CA GLN A 34 -0.73 5.27 -8.06
C GLN A 34 -1.92 4.57 -8.74
N LYS A 35 -1.76 4.31 -10.03
CA LYS A 35 -2.74 3.51 -10.79
C LYS A 35 -2.58 2.04 -10.39
N VAL A 36 -3.71 1.36 -10.17
CA VAL A 36 -3.75 -0.08 -9.82
C VAL A 36 -2.94 -0.93 -10.82
N LYS A 37 -2.93 -0.56 -12.10
CA LYS A 37 -2.19 -1.26 -13.14
C LYS A 37 -0.69 -1.36 -12.84
N SER A 38 -0.04 -0.28 -12.38
CA SER A 38 1.40 -0.30 -12.07
C SER A 38 1.74 -1.17 -10.86
N ALA A 39 0.81 -1.29 -9.90
CA ALA A 39 0.99 -2.19 -8.76
C ALA A 39 0.89 -3.66 -9.20
N ILE A 40 -0.08 -3.98 -10.07
CA ILE A 40 -0.23 -5.32 -10.64
C ILE A 40 1.00 -5.73 -11.44
N GLU A 41 1.51 -4.85 -12.31
CA GLU A 41 2.72 -5.11 -13.10
C GLU A 41 3.94 -5.37 -12.21
N ALA A 42 4.10 -4.60 -11.11
CA ALA A 42 5.20 -4.80 -10.18
C ALA A 42 5.14 -6.16 -9.47
N THR A 43 3.94 -6.62 -9.10
CA THR A 43 3.76 -7.93 -8.47
C THR A 43 3.94 -9.09 -9.46
N GLN A 44 3.52 -8.92 -10.71
CA GLN A 44 3.70 -9.95 -11.75
C GLN A 44 5.17 -10.18 -12.09
N ASN A 45 5.99 -9.13 -12.07
CA ASN A 45 7.41 -9.19 -12.40
C ASN A 45 8.31 -9.45 -11.19
N ASN A 46 7.76 -9.73 -10.00
CA ASN A 46 8.49 -9.87 -8.73
C ASN A 46 9.44 -8.68 -8.44
N SER A 47 9.25 -7.56 -9.10
CA SER A 47 10.09 -6.38 -8.94
C SER A 47 9.91 -5.68 -7.59
N ASN A 48 8.87 -6.08 -6.85
CA ASN A 48 8.55 -5.64 -5.50
C ASN A 48 9.21 -6.49 -4.41
N ILE A 49 9.90 -7.58 -4.76
CA ILE A 49 10.51 -8.52 -3.82
C ILE A 49 12.04 -8.36 -3.85
N ILE A 50 12.67 -8.53 -2.71
CA ILE A 50 14.11 -8.60 -2.56
C ILE A 50 14.46 -9.74 -1.61
N THR A 51 15.46 -10.54 -1.97
CA THR A 51 15.99 -11.59 -1.10
C THR A 51 17.07 -11.05 -0.17
N GLN A 52 17.41 -11.82 0.87
CA GLN A 52 18.48 -11.43 1.79
C GLN A 52 19.82 -11.27 1.09
N ASP A 53 20.14 -12.14 0.13
CA ASP A 53 21.41 -12.05 -0.63
C ASP A 53 21.45 -10.79 -1.50
N GLN A 54 20.34 -10.45 -2.13
CA GLN A 54 20.22 -9.21 -2.90
C GLN A 54 20.30 -7.97 -2.01
N LEU A 55 19.75 -8.03 -0.80
CA LEU A 55 19.83 -6.95 0.17
C LEU A 55 21.28 -6.69 0.60
N ASN A 56 22.05 -7.75 0.86
CA ASN A 56 23.47 -7.64 1.23
C ASN A 56 24.35 -7.05 0.11
N GLN A 57 23.91 -7.12 -1.14
CA GLN A 57 24.61 -6.56 -2.30
C GLN A 57 24.17 -5.13 -2.62
N LEU A 58 23.17 -4.58 -1.90
CA LEU A 58 22.74 -3.21 -2.15
C LEU A 58 23.79 -2.20 -1.74
N THR A 59 24.15 -1.34 -2.70
CA THR A 59 25.04 -0.19 -2.48
C THR A 59 24.27 1.11 -2.19
N THR A 60 22.96 1.10 -2.44
CA THR A 60 22.08 2.26 -2.18
C THR A 60 21.63 2.28 -0.73
N PRO A 61 21.48 3.47 -0.12
CA PRO A 61 20.91 3.58 1.21
C PRO A 61 19.52 2.93 1.28
N TYR A 62 19.25 2.23 2.36
CA TYR A 62 17.94 1.62 2.60
C TYR A 62 17.57 1.66 4.09
N LEU A 63 16.30 1.61 4.36
CA LEU A 63 15.73 1.48 5.69
C LEU A 63 14.83 0.25 5.76
N VAL A 64 15.11 -0.64 6.71
CA VAL A 64 14.25 -1.80 6.97
C VAL A 64 13.15 -1.40 7.93
N ILE A 65 11.91 -1.67 7.55
CA ILE A 65 10.71 -1.48 8.36
C ILE A 65 10.21 -2.85 8.79
N ASP A 66 10.32 -3.13 10.07
CA ASP A 66 9.75 -4.34 10.68
C ASP A 66 8.28 -4.11 11.03
N LEU A 67 7.38 -4.82 10.34
CA LEU A 67 5.93 -4.72 10.50
C LEU A 67 5.37 -5.67 11.56
N GLY A 68 6.25 -6.50 12.14
CA GLY A 68 5.89 -7.46 13.16
C GLY A 68 5.69 -6.84 14.54
N SER A 69 5.02 -7.57 15.41
CA SER A 69 4.91 -7.23 16.83
C SER A 69 6.03 -7.89 17.62
N LEU A 70 7.00 -7.08 18.08
CA LEU A 70 7.89 -7.36 19.22
C LEU A 70 8.90 -8.52 19.14
N THR A 71 8.97 -9.31 18.09
CA THR A 71 10.01 -10.34 17.96
C THR A 71 11.29 -9.69 17.44
N ARG A 72 12.24 -9.41 18.34
CA ARG A 72 13.57 -8.95 17.95
C ARG A 72 14.29 -10.09 17.24
N HIS A 73 14.44 -9.95 15.94
CA HIS A 73 15.32 -10.84 15.20
C HIS A 73 16.77 -10.51 15.58
N ASN A 74 17.50 -11.51 16.07
CA ASN A 74 18.93 -11.38 16.39
C ASN A 74 19.83 -11.30 15.14
N SER A 75 19.26 -11.03 13.99
CA SER A 75 20.01 -10.86 12.75
C SER A 75 20.61 -9.46 12.64
N PRO A 76 21.86 -9.32 12.15
CA PRO A 76 22.48 -8.02 11.88
C PRO A 76 21.65 -7.09 11.01
N LEU A 77 20.81 -7.64 10.13
CA LEU A 77 19.90 -6.88 9.26
C LEU A 77 18.89 -6.03 10.03
N PHE A 78 18.53 -6.44 11.24
CA PHE A 78 17.53 -5.75 12.06
C PHE A 78 18.13 -4.81 13.11
N GLN A 79 19.47 -4.70 13.20
CA GLN A 79 20.13 -3.79 14.15
C GLN A 79 19.76 -2.32 13.91
N HIS A 80 19.46 -1.97 12.66
CA HIS A 80 19.05 -0.62 12.25
C HIS A 80 17.62 -0.57 11.71
N ALA A 81 16.84 -1.65 11.90
CA ALA A 81 15.44 -1.66 11.48
C ALA A 81 14.59 -0.76 12.38
N VAL A 82 13.67 -0.03 11.77
CA VAL A 82 12.64 0.71 12.48
C VAL A 82 11.42 -0.18 12.61
N GLN A 83 10.99 -0.42 13.85
CA GLN A 83 9.80 -1.19 14.11
C GLN A 83 8.55 -0.30 13.98
N ILE A 84 7.69 -0.63 13.04
CA ILE A 84 6.41 0.03 12.81
C ILE A 84 5.37 -1.07 12.62
N PRO A 85 4.63 -1.46 13.65
CA PRO A 85 3.56 -2.44 13.52
C PRO A 85 2.59 -2.09 12.39
N PHE A 86 2.10 -3.10 11.67
CA PHE A 86 1.24 -2.89 10.49
C PHE A 86 0.05 -1.97 10.79
N GLU A 87 -0.56 -2.12 11.96
CA GLU A 87 -1.72 -1.33 12.40
C GLU A 87 -1.39 0.15 12.56
N GLN A 88 -0.13 0.47 12.87
CA GLN A 88 0.37 1.83 13.09
C GLN A 88 1.07 2.43 11.86
N LEU A 89 1.13 1.68 10.75
CA LEU A 89 1.83 2.08 9.53
C LEU A 89 1.38 3.44 8.99
N LEU A 90 0.09 3.74 9.16
CA LEU A 90 -0.52 4.97 8.64
C LEU A 90 -0.57 6.11 9.66
N ASP A 91 -0.07 5.94 10.86
CA ASP A 91 0.00 6.98 11.86
C ASP A 91 0.86 8.15 11.39
N LYS A 92 0.48 9.35 11.77
CA LYS A 92 1.13 10.59 11.29
C LYS A 92 2.64 10.60 11.57
N ALA A 93 3.06 10.11 12.75
CA ALA A 93 4.46 10.03 13.14
C ALA A 93 5.23 9.05 12.23
N ASN A 94 4.68 7.85 12.02
CA ASN A 94 5.31 6.81 11.22
C ASN A 94 5.35 7.18 9.74
N ARG A 95 4.28 7.78 9.21
CA ARG A 95 4.30 8.32 7.84
C ARG A 95 5.37 9.37 7.62
N LYS A 96 5.68 10.18 8.63
CA LYS A 96 6.76 11.16 8.52
C LYS A 96 8.12 10.45 8.38
N ILE A 97 8.39 9.42 9.19
CA ILE A 97 9.62 8.61 9.08
C ILE A 97 9.77 8.04 7.67
N LEU A 98 8.67 7.46 7.14
CA LEU A 98 8.66 6.87 5.79
C LEU A 98 8.85 7.91 4.67
N GLN A 99 8.39 9.15 4.86
CA GLN A 99 8.50 10.22 3.87
C GLN A 99 9.86 10.88 3.87
N ASP A 100 10.48 11.01 5.04
CA ASP A 100 11.77 11.66 5.23
C ASP A 100 12.94 10.76 4.76
N GLU A 101 12.68 9.45 4.53
CA GLU A 101 13.70 8.52 4.07
C GLU A 101 13.95 8.66 2.55
N PRO A 102 15.15 9.10 2.13
CA PRO A 102 15.48 9.27 0.72
C PRO A 102 15.82 7.95 0.01
N GLY A 103 16.13 6.91 0.79
CA GLY A 103 16.58 5.59 0.33
C GLY A 103 15.46 4.67 -0.12
N LEU A 104 15.80 3.39 -0.18
CA LEU A 104 14.87 2.30 -0.46
C LEU A 104 14.22 1.86 0.86
N LEU A 105 12.89 1.82 0.90
CA LEU A 105 12.15 1.25 2.02
C LEU A 105 11.97 -0.25 1.82
N ILE A 106 12.40 -1.03 2.79
CA ILE A 106 12.34 -2.49 2.76
C ILE A 106 11.39 -2.96 3.86
N LEU A 107 10.27 -3.50 3.44
CA LEU A 107 9.23 -3.98 4.33
C LEU A 107 9.51 -5.43 4.70
N PHE A 108 9.52 -5.72 5.98
CA PHE A 108 9.69 -7.06 6.51
C PHE A 108 8.53 -7.42 7.43
N SER A 109 8.10 -8.66 7.36
CA SER A 109 7.21 -9.31 8.32
C SER A 109 7.44 -10.81 8.26
N GLU A 110 7.27 -11.51 9.36
CA GLU A 110 7.24 -12.98 9.38
C GLU A 110 6.09 -13.51 8.52
N ASP A 111 4.96 -12.80 8.53
CA ASP A 111 3.84 -13.07 7.62
C ASP A 111 4.01 -12.24 6.34
N LEU A 112 4.36 -12.92 5.26
CA LEU A 112 4.52 -12.30 3.95
C LEU A 112 3.23 -11.60 3.47
N ALA A 113 2.06 -12.08 3.86
CA ALA A 113 0.80 -11.45 3.50
C ALA A 113 0.68 -10.06 4.12
N THR A 114 1.14 -9.87 5.36
CA THR A 114 1.19 -8.57 6.04
C THR A 114 2.16 -7.62 5.33
N ALA A 115 3.36 -8.07 4.98
CA ALA A 115 4.31 -7.26 4.22
C ALA A 115 3.76 -6.87 2.83
N SER A 116 3.07 -7.79 2.16
CA SER A 116 2.43 -7.53 0.87
C SER A 116 1.30 -6.51 0.96
N LYS A 117 0.45 -6.59 1.99
CA LYS A 117 -0.60 -5.59 2.26
C LYS A 117 -0.01 -4.21 2.50
N ALA A 118 1.04 -4.12 3.33
CA ALA A 118 1.74 -2.87 3.60
C ALA A 118 2.33 -2.28 2.32
N TRP A 119 2.96 -3.11 1.49
CA TRP A 119 3.52 -2.69 0.20
C TRP A 119 2.44 -2.10 -0.71
N VAL A 120 1.29 -2.77 -0.85
CA VAL A 120 0.16 -2.28 -1.68
C VAL A 120 -0.31 -0.93 -1.18
N ILE A 121 -0.53 -0.78 0.12
CA ILE A 121 -1.01 0.47 0.73
C ILE A 121 -0.01 1.61 0.47
N LEU A 122 1.26 1.42 0.80
CA LEU A 122 2.29 2.44 0.63
C LEU A 122 2.52 2.78 -0.84
N ASN A 123 2.51 1.78 -1.73
CA ASN A 123 2.64 1.99 -3.17
C ASN A 123 1.47 2.85 -3.71
N GLN A 124 0.23 2.59 -3.28
CA GLN A 124 -0.93 3.41 -3.64
C GLN A 124 -0.84 4.84 -3.10
N MET A 125 -0.22 5.03 -1.93
CA MET A 125 0.06 6.36 -1.38
C MET A 125 1.15 7.13 -2.15
N GLY A 126 1.84 6.46 -3.07
CA GLY A 126 2.82 7.09 -3.96
C GLY A 126 4.27 6.87 -3.57
N TYR A 127 4.56 5.99 -2.60
CA TYR A 127 5.92 5.55 -2.32
C TYR A 127 6.40 4.65 -3.46
N LYS A 128 7.46 5.05 -4.16
CA LYS A 128 7.95 4.32 -5.35
C LYS A 128 9.12 3.39 -5.06
N LYS A 129 9.92 3.73 -4.05
CA LYS A 129 11.11 2.98 -3.67
C LYS A 129 10.76 2.00 -2.55
N LEU A 130 9.98 0.97 -2.87
CA LEU A 130 9.49 -0.03 -1.92
C LEU A 130 9.87 -1.43 -2.38
N ARG A 131 10.35 -2.26 -1.45
CA ARG A 131 10.57 -3.69 -1.65
C ARG A 131 10.05 -4.47 -0.45
N ILE A 132 9.74 -5.73 -0.65
CA ILE A 132 9.39 -6.68 0.40
C ILE A 132 10.58 -7.62 0.57
N LEU A 133 11.13 -7.70 1.78
CA LEU A 133 12.16 -8.66 2.11
C LEU A 133 11.55 -10.04 2.34
N THR A 134 12.04 -11.01 1.59
CA THR A 134 11.67 -12.42 1.79
C THR A 134 12.88 -13.20 2.30
N PRO A 135 12.70 -14.09 3.30
CA PRO A 135 13.74 -15.01 3.72
C PRO A 135 14.02 -16.11 2.67
N GLU A 136 13.09 -16.32 1.74
CA GLU A 136 13.24 -17.34 0.72
C GLU A 136 14.21 -16.94 -0.38
N ALA A 137 15.16 -17.84 -0.68
CA ALA A 137 16.14 -17.63 -1.73
C ALA A 137 15.52 -17.57 -3.14
N ASN A 138 14.35 -18.20 -3.33
CA ASN A 138 13.65 -18.22 -4.60
C ASN A 138 12.26 -17.59 -4.49
N PRO A 139 12.10 -16.30 -4.87
CA PRO A 139 10.81 -15.61 -4.81
C PRO A 139 9.75 -16.20 -5.76
N GLU A 140 10.14 -17.03 -6.73
CA GLU A 140 9.19 -17.72 -7.61
C GLU A 140 8.32 -18.72 -6.86
N LEU A 141 8.81 -19.27 -5.75
CA LEU A 141 8.03 -20.17 -4.88
C LEU A 141 6.88 -19.45 -4.18
N LEU A 142 6.97 -18.12 -4.07
CA LEU A 142 5.92 -17.28 -3.48
C LEU A 142 4.74 -17.03 -4.43
N LYS A 143 4.84 -17.45 -5.69
CA LYS A 143 3.71 -17.34 -6.62
C LYS A 143 2.60 -18.26 -6.13
N TYR A 144 1.54 -17.65 -5.63
CA TYR A 144 0.33 -18.38 -5.28
C TYR A 144 -0.25 -19.01 -6.55
N LYS A 145 -0.16 -20.33 -6.65
CA LYS A 145 -0.87 -21.10 -7.68
C LYS A 145 -2.33 -21.22 -7.24
N PHE A 146 -3.17 -20.34 -7.72
CA PHE A 146 -4.60 -20.49 -7.54
C PHE A 146 -5.03 -21.79 -8.22
N GLN A 147 -5.34 -22.80 -7.43
CA GLN A 147 -6.06 -23.99 -7.88
C GLN A 147 -7.52 -23.76 -7.51
N PRO A 148 -8.41 -23.57 -8.49
CA PRO A 148 -9.83 -23.47 -8.20
C PRO A 148 -10.26 -24.75 -7.49
N ASP A 149 -11.03 -24.62 -6.42
CA ASP A 149 -11.59 -25.74 -5.69
C ASP A 149 -12.56 -26.49 -6.64
N THR A 150 -12.08 -27.58 -7.21
CA THR A 150 -12.87 -28.42 -8.10
C THR A 150 -13.88 -29.29 -7.33
N THR A 151 -13.87 -29.25 -6.00
CA THR A 151 -14.84 -29.94 -5.15
C THR A 151 -16.11 -29.12 -4.92
N ALA A 152 -16.11 -27.86 -5.26
CA ALA A 152 -17.30 -27.02 -5.22
C ALA A 152 -18.34 -27.60 -6.18
N ARG A 153 -19.24 -28.43 -5.65
CA ARG A 153 -20.40 -28.92 -6.40
C ARG A 153 -21.30 -27.73 -6.70
N LEU A 154 -21.46 -27.42 -7.99
CA LEU A 154 -22.57 -26.56 -8.40
C LEU A 154 -23.85 -27.25 -7.93
N GLU A 155 -24.53 -26.65 -6.95
CA GLU A 155 -25.90 -27.04 -6.65
C GLU A 155 -26.69 -26.89 -7.96
N GLN A 156 -27.02 -28.03 -8.57
CA GLN A 156 -28.01 -28.04 -9.65
C GLN A 156 -29.33 -27.66 -8.98
N ASP A 157 -29.78 -26.44 -9.24
CA ASP A 157 -31.16 -26.05 -9.02
C ASP A 157 -32.06 -27.08 -9.74
N SER A 158 -32.55 -28.03 -8.94
CA SER A 158 -33.63 -28.94 -9.41
C SER A 158 -34.91 -28.09 -9.39
N MET A 159 -35.32 -27.64 -10.58
CA MET A 159 -36.69 -27.22 -10.84
C MET A 159 -37.66 -28.38 -10.68
#